data_44fe025633ca85750c79c65b150bc052
#
_entry.id   44fe025633ca85750c79c65b150bc052
#
_cell.length_a   1.000
_cell.length_b   1.000
_cell.length_c   1.000
_cell.angle_alpha   90.00
_cell.angle_beta   90.00
_cell.angle_gamma   90.00
#
_symmetry.space_group_name_H-M   'P 1'
#
loop_
_entity.id
_entity.type
_entity.pdbx_description
1 polymer ?
#
loop_
_entity_poly.entity_id
_entity_poly.type
_entity_poly.pdbx_seq_one_letter_code
_entity_poly.pdbx_strand_id
1 'polypeptide(L)'
;MSNQSQVMRTHGKTFFWASWFLEREVSNRLYAIYAFCRRIDDLVDESNDEVELSKNFYDVINAWENNEYHHAFEEFKGIPRNYLPREEIIKEFLKGQASDLNHHQPKNINELLIYCYRVAGVVGLMVCDSMEIKDKKLKYFAIDLGIAMQLTNICRDIKEDAERGRIYLPINIIKGLTTENILRPTKQQLIDINQARDRLLNRADLYYESGYQGIEHLPKKTARSLKIAAQLYQAIGKKMIKSKKTYLDGRIYLNKLEKSLISMQIVLRRNNINATKIHNHLLHDSIRKLPDSHNKCCLLYTSPSPRDS
;
A
#
# COMPACT_ATOMS: atom_id res chain seq x y z
N MET A 1 23.62 -12.75 1.71
CA MET A 1 22.30 -12.10 1.59
C MET A 1 21.26 -13.18 1.60
N SER A 2 20.16 -13.03 2.34
CA SER A 2 19.04 -13.99 2.30
C SER A 2 18.33 -13.91 0.95
N ASN A 3 17.64 -14.98 0.54
CA ASN A 3 16.80 -15.00 -0.66
C ASN A 3 15.78 -13.84 -0.64
N GLN A 4 15.15 -13.60 0.51
CA GLN A 4 14.21 -12.52 0.75
C GLN A 4 14.78 -11.12 0.48
N SER A 5 16.02 -10.86 0.90
CA SER A 5 16.68 -9.57 0.62
C SER A 5 16.94 -9.38 -0.88
N GLN A 6 17.18 -10.48 -1.61
CA GLN A 6 17.38 -10.45 -3.06
C GLN A 6 16.07 -10.15 -3.80
N VAL A 7 14.95 -10.72 -3.36
CA VAL A 7 13.61 -10.42 -3.88
C VAL A 7 13.30 -8.93 -3.74
N MET A 8 13.49 -8.35 -2.55
CA MET A 8 13.27 -6.91 -2.35
C MET A 8 14.25 -6.05 -3.17
N ARG A 9 15.51 -6.46 -3.33
CA ARG A 9 16.50 -5.75 -4.14
C ARG A 9 16.10 -5.68 -5.61
N THR A 10 15.50 -6.74 -6.14
CA THR A 10 15.10 -6.84 -7.55
C THR A 10 13.80 -6.08 -7.80
N HIS A 11 12.77 -6.32 -7.00
CA HIS A 11 11.40 -5.85 -7.23
C HIS A 11 11.05 -4.61 -6.41
N GLY A 12 11.57 -4.45 -5.18
CA GLY A 12 11.29 -3.36 -4.25
C GLY A 12 12.45 -2.37 -4.07
N LYS A 13 13.08 -1.92 -5.16
CA LYS A 13 14.33 -1.10 -5.14
C LYS A 13 14.29 0.11 -4.20
N THR A 14 13.14 0.73 -4.02
CA THR A 14 12.95 1.88 -3.12
C THR A 14 12.96 1.46 -1.67
N PHE A 15 12.25 0.37 -1.34
CA PHE A 15 12.23 -0.20 0.01
C PHE A 15 13.59 -0.80 0.39
N PHE A 16 14.25 -1.49 -0.54
CA PHE A 16 15.60 -2.01 -0.33
C PHE A 16 16.60 -0.88 -0.04
N TRP A 17 16.52 0.25 -0.74
CA TRP A 17 17.33 1.42 -0.47
C TRP A 17 17.09 1.97 0.94
N ALA A 18 15.82 2.09 1.34
CA ALA A 18 15.46 2.60 2.67
C ALA A 18 15.85 1.65 3.80
N SER A 19 15.86 0.33 3.57
CA SER A 19 16.20 -0.68 4.58
C SER A 19 17.65 -0.60 5.08
N TRP A 20 18.54 0.06 4.36
CA TRP A 20 19.93 0.26 4.80
C TRP A 20 20.06 1.09 6.09
N PHE A 21 18.99 1.81 6.45
CA PHE A 21 18.94 2.65 7.66
C PHE A 21 18.30 1.91 8.85
N LEU A 22 17.90 0.65 8.68
CA LEU A 22 17.27 -0.18 9.72
C LEU A 22 18.29 -1.05 10.46
N GLU A 23 17.89 -1.53 11.62
CA GLU A 23 18.57 -2.62 12.31
C GLU A 23 18.37 -3.94 11.55
N ARG A 24 19.37 -4.82 11.61
CA ARG A 24 19.41 -6.06 10.82
C ARG A 24 18.17 -6.95 11.06
N GLU A 25 17.77 -7.10 12.31
CA GLU A 25 16.62 -7.95 12.65
C GLU A 25 15.30 -7.37 12.10
N VAL A 26 15.10 -6.05 12.23
CA VAL A 26 13.95 -5.35 11.66
C VAL A 26 13.95 -5.48 10.14
N SER A 27 15.11 -5.26 9.50
CA SER A 27 15.25 -5.42 8.04
C SER A 27 14.87 -6.82 7.58
N ASN A 28 15.31 -7.87 8.29
CA ASN A 28 14.99 -9.25 7.94
C ASN A 28 13.49 -9.53 8.00
N ARG A 29 12.79 -9.03 9.03
CA ARG A 29 11.33 -9.16 9.14
C ARG A 29 10.60 -8.43 8.01
N LEU A 30 11.07 -7.24 7.63
CA LEU A 30 10.49 -6.50 6.50
C LEU A 30 10.76 -7.18 5.15
N TYR A 31 11.94 -7.81 4.98
CA TYR A 31 12.22 -8.61 3.79
C TYR A 31 11.29 -9.80 3.68
N ALA A 32 10.98 -10.47 4.80
CA ALA A 32 10.04 -11.58 4.84
C ALA A 32 8.61 -11.14 4.47
N ILE A 33 8.12 -10.02 5.04
CA ILE A 33 6.81 -9.46 4.68
C ILE A 33 6.76 -9.12 3.20
N TYR A 34 7.80 -8.44 2.68
CA TYR A 34 7.85 -8.08 1.28
C TYR A 34 7.87 -9.32 0.37
N ALA A 35 8.69 -10.33 0.70
CA ALA A 35 8.78 -11.55 -0.08
C ALA A 35 7.47 -12.34 -0.06
N PHE A 36 6.77 -12.38 1.10
CA PHE A 36 5.43 -12.95 1.20
C PHE A 36 4.43 -12.22 0.29
N CYS A 37 4.33 -10.89 0.41
CA CYS A 37 3.43 -10.10 -0.43
C CYS A 37 3.73 -10.34 -1.92
N ARG A 38 5.00 -10.33 -2.31
CA ARG A 38 5.41 -10.54 -3.69
C ARG A 38 5.08 -11.94 -4.20
N ARG A 39 5.26 -12.98 -3.36
CA ARG A 39 4.87 -14.35 -3.72
C ARG A 39 3.38 -14.47 -3.98
N ILE A 40 2.55 -13.80 -3.18
CA ILE A 40 1.10 -13.79 -3.40
C ILE A 40 0.73 -13.00 -4.66
N ASP A 41 1.37 -11.84 -4.91
CA ASP A 41 1.20 -11.09 -6.16
C ASP A 41 1.55 -11.94 -7.39
N ASP A 42 2.70 -12.64 -7.36
CA ASP A 42 3.14 -13.48 -8.48
C ASP A 42 2.15 -14.64 -8.74
N LEU A 43 1.58 -15.25 -7.69
CA LEU A 43 0.53 -16.27 -7.85
C LEU A 43 -0.70 -15.73 -8.61
N VAL A 44 -1.09 -14.47 -8.36
CA VAL A 44 -2.21 -13.82 -9.07
C VAL A 44 -1.85 -13.46 -10.51
N ASP A 45 -0.65 -12.97 -10.73
CA ASP A 45 -0.21 -12.47 -12.03
C ASP A 45 0.15 -13.59 -13.02
N GLU A 46 0.58 -14.76 -12.52
CA GLU A 46 1.05 -15.89 -13.33
C GLU A 46 -0.03 -16.93 -13.62
N SER A 47 -1.14 -16.94 -12.87
CA SER A 47 -2.21 -17.92 -13.06
C SER A 47 -3.15 -17.50 -14.18
N ASN A 48 -3.42 -18.45 -15.09
CA ASN A 48 -4.41 -18.30 -16.15
C ASN A 48 -5.75 -19.01 -15.83
N ASP A 49 -5.86 -19.68 -14.67
CA ASP A 49 -7.04 -20.42 -14.25
C ASP A 49 -7.56 -19.87 -12.90
N GLU A 50 -8.73 -19.21 -12.97
CA GLU A 50 -9.41 -18.64 -11.79
C GLU A 50 -9.81 -19.68 -10.77
N VAL A 51 -10.14 -20.91 -11.20
CA VAL A 51 -10.59 -21.99 -10.30
C VAL A 51 -9.41 -22.52 -9.51
N GLU A 52 -8.29 -22.77 -10.17
CA GLU A 52 -7.06 -23.23 -9.53
C GLU A 52 -6.52 -22.19 -8.56
N LEU A 53 -6.57 -20.94 -8.96
CA LEU A 53 -6.10 -19.82 -8.16
C LEU A 53 -6.98 -19.59 -6.92
N SER A 54 -8.30 -19.63 -7.08
CA SER A 54 -9.24 -19.56 -5.95
C SER A 54 -8.98 -20.68 -4.95
N LYS A 55 -8.73 -21.91 -5.43
CA LYS A 55 -8.35 -23.04 -4.59
C LYS A 55 -7.05 -22.78 -3.84
N ASN A 56 -6.01 -22.32 -4.53
CA ASN A 56 -4.72 -21.98 -3.93
C ASN A 56 -4.86 -20.90 -2.82
N PHE A 57 -5.71 -19.89 -3.01
CA PHE A 57 -6.01 -18.91 -1.97
C PHE A 57 -6.74 -19.51 -0.77
N TYR A 58 -7.70 -20.38 -1.00
CA TYR A 58 -8.39 -21.12 0.08
C TYR A 58 -7.40 -21.97 0.88
N ASP A 59 -6.50 -22.67 0.21
CA ASP A 59 -5.46 -23.48 0.86
C ASP A 59 -4.51 -22.62 1.70
N VAL A 60 -4.11 -21.43 1.20
CA VAL A 60 -3.31 -20.47 1.96
C VAL A 60 -4.06 -19.99 3.22
N ILE A 61 -5.33 -19.63 3.10
CA ILE A 61 -6.13 -19.15 4.23
C ILE A 61 -6.30 -20.27 5.26
N ASN A 62 -6.71 -21.47 4.82
CA ASN A 62 -6.91 -22.62 5.69
C ASN A 62 -5.63 -23.02 6.44
N ALA A 63 -4.49 -23.05 5.74
CA ALA A 63 -3.21 -23.34 6.36
C ALA A 63 -2.83 -22.30 7.43
N TRP A 64 -3.12 -21.01 7.21
CA TRP A 64 -2.88 -19.97 8.20
C TRP A 64 -3.78 -20.13 9.43
N GLU A 65 -5.09 -20.39 9.22
CA GLU A 65 -6.07 -20.60 10.30
C GLU A 65 -5.71 -21.79 11.18
N ASN A 66 -5.28 -22.89 10.56
CA ASN A 66 -5.00 -24.14 11.25
C ASN A 66 -3.55 -24.25 11.76
N ASN A 67 -2.69 -23.23 11.58
CA ASN A 67 -1.25 -23.29 11.80
C ASN A 67 -0.56 -24.45 11.04
N GLU A 68 -1.06 -24.77 9.87
CA GLU A 68 -0.48 -25.77 8.99
C GLU A 68 0.60 -25.17 8.09
N TYR A 69 1.53 -26.03 7.66
CA TYR A 69 2.56 -25.60 6.72
C TYR A 69 1.93 -25.35 5.35
N HIS A 70 2.17 -24.15 4.80
CA HIS A 70 1.94 -23.85 3.40
C HIS A 70 3.15 -23.09 2.85
N HIS A 71 3.56 -23.40 1.62
CA HIS A 71 4.76 -22.81 1.01
C HIS A 71 4.71 -21.28 0.89
N ALA A 72 3.50 -20.69 0.82
CA ALA A 72 3.32 -19.23 0.82
C ALA A 72 3.87 -18.56 2.09
N PHE A 73 3.91 -19.29 3.23
CA PHE A 73 4.40 -18.79 4.51
C PHE A 73 5.86 -19.14 4.81
N GLU A 74 6.55 -19.78 3.86
CA GLU A 74 7.96 -20.13 4.03
C GLU A 74 8.83 -18.90 4.35
N GLU A 75 8.42 -17.74 3.84
CA GLU A 75 9.10 -16.47 4.10
C GLU A 75 9.08 -16.05 5.58
N PHE A 76 8.13 -16.56 6.36
CA PHE A 76 8.02 -16.30 7.80
C PHE A 76 8.76 -17.34 8.66
N LYS A 77 9.38 -18.35 8.04
CA LYS A 77 10.11 -19.38 8.77
C LYS A 77 11.24 -18.78 9.61
N GLY A 78 11.28 -19.11 10.89
CA GLY A 78 12.29 -18.60 11.82
C GLY A 78 11.98 -17.21 12.40
N ILE A 79 10.85 -16.58 12.02
CA ILE A 79 10.38 -15.37 12.67
C ILE A 79 9.55 -15.76 13.90
N PRO A 80 9.87 -15.23 15.11
CA PRO A 80 9.07 -15.50 16.30
C PRO A 80 7.61 -15.04 16.12
N ARG A 81 6.66 -15.81 16.68
CA ARG A 81 5.22 -15.63 16.47
C ARG A 81 4.70 -14.23 16.80
N ASN A 82 5.26 -13.58 17.81
CA ASN A 82 4.91 -12.23 18.22
C ASN A 82 5.22 -11.14 17.17
N TYR A 83 6.05 -11.45 16.16
CA TYR A 83 6.40 -10.57 15.06
C TYR A 83 5.68 -10.92 13.75
N LEU A 84 4.88 -12.00 13.76
CA LEU A 84 4.10 -12.39 12.58
C LEU A 84 2.86 -11.51 12.42
N PRO A 85 2.43 -11.23 11.19
CA PRO A 85 1.17 -10.55 10.94
C PRO A 85 -0.02 -11.30 11.55
N ARG A 86 -1.00 -10.57 12.07
CA ARG A 86 -2.23 -11.15 12.60
C ARG A 86 -3.07 -11.76 11.47
N GLU A 87 -3.79 -12.82 11.79
CA GLU A 87 -4.63 -13.57 10.87
C GLU A 87 -5.62 -12.68 10.10
N GLU A 88 -6.32 -11.79 10.80
CA GLU A 88 -7.28 -10.87 10.20
C GLU A 88 -6.64 -9.95 9.14
N ILE A 89 -5.37 -9.60 9.31
CA ILE A 89 -4.62 -8.77 8.38
C ILE A 89 -4.21 -9.58 7.14
N ILE A 90 -3.74 -10.80 7.33
CA ILE A 90 -3.45 -11.73 6.22
C ILE A 90 -4.73 -11.99 5.39
N LYS A 91 -5.86 -12.25 6.05
CA LYS A 91 -7.16 -12.46 5.36
C LYS A 91 -7.57 -11.26 4.50
N GLU A 92 -7.45 -10.04 5.02
CA GLU A 92 -7.79 -8.85 4.23
C GLU A 92 -6.81 -8.64 3.06
N PHE A 93 -5.51 -8.93 3.26
CA PHE A 93 -4.54 -8.90 2.16
C PHE A 93 -4.93 -9.88 1.05
N LEU A 94 -5.19 -11.15 1.39
CA LEU A 94 -5.58 -12.18 0.43
C LEU A 94 -6.89 -11.82 -0.30
N LYS A 95 -7.89 -11.24 0.40
CA LYS A 95 -9.11 -10.73 -0.25
C LYS A 95 -8.81 -9.61 -1.26
N GLY A 96 -7.86 -8.73 -0.94
CA GLY A 96 -7.40 -7.69 -1.87
C GLY A 96 -6.79 -8.29 -3.13
N GLN A 97 -5.88 -9.23 -2.96
CA GLN A 97 -5.22 -9.92 -4.08
C GLN A 97 -6.22 -10.75 -4.90
N ALA A 98 -7.14 -11.48 -4.24
CA ALA A 98 -8.20 -12.22 -4.94
C ALA A 98 -9.12 -11.32 -5.79
N SER A 99 -9.29 -10.04 -5.43
CA SER A 99 -10.11 -9.12 -6.23
C SER A 99 -9.49 -8.76 -7.58
N ASP A 100 -8.19 -9.01 -7.77
CA ASP A 100 -7.50 -8.79 -9.05
C ASP A 100 -7.68 -9.95 -10.05
N LEU A 101 -8.20 -11.11 -9.58
CA LEU A 101 -8.54 -12.24 -10.44
C LEU A 101 -9.76 -11.94 -11.31
N ASN A 102 -10.83 -11.50 -10.64
CA ASN A 102 -12.08 -11.05 -11.25
C ASN A 102 -12.13 -9.52 -11.18
N HIS A 103 -11.16 -8.87 -11.83
CA HIS A 103 -11.00 -7.44 -11.71
C HIS A 103 -12.24 -6.69 -12.19
N HIS A 104 -12.79 -5.85 -11.30
CA HIS A 104 -13.85 -4.92 -11.63
C HIS A 104 -13.35 -3.50 -11.40
N GLN A 105 -13.48 -2.65 -12.41
CA GLN A 105 -13.12 -1.23 -12.28
C GLN A 105 -13.87 -0.61 -11.10
N PRO A 106 -13.19 0.07 -10.16
CA PRO A 106 -13.82 0.73 -9.02
C PRO A 106 -14.89 1.74 -9.50
N LYS A 107 -16.10 1.71 -8.92
CA LYS A 107 -17.19 2.64 -9.28
C LYS A 107 -16.86 4.08 -8.86
N ASN A 108 -16.16 4.22 -7.73
CA ASN A 108 -15.85 5.51 -7.12
C ASN A 108 -14.59 5.43 -6.28
N ILE A 109 -14.17 6.57 -5.74
CA ILE A 109 -12.96 6.69 -4.92
C ILE A 109 -13.02 5.83 -3.64
N ASN A 110 -14.20 5.59 -3.06
CA ASN A 110 -14.33 4.80 -1.84
C ASN A 110 -14.00 3.33 -2.10
N GLU A 111 -14.48 2.77 -3.21
CA GLU A 111 -14.14 1.41 -3.63
C GLU A 111 -12.64 1.28 -3.92
N LEU A 112 -12.04 2.28 -4.59
CA LEU A 112 -10.59 2.31 -4.81
C LEU A 112 -9.81 2.36 -3.48
N LEU A 113 -10.26 3.14 -2.51
CA LEU A 113 -9.59 3.22 -1.20
C LEU A 113 -9.71 1.92 -0.39
N ILE A 114 -10.85 1.20 -0.50
CA ILE A 114 -11.00 -0.14 0.09
C ILE A 114 -9.98 -1.10 -0.55
N TYR A 115 -9.84 -1.08 -1.87
CA TYR A 115 -8.82 -1.87 -2.56
C TYR A 115 -7.41 -1.50 -2.08
N CYS A 116 -7.05 -0.20 -2.09
CA CYS A 116 -5.74 0.26 -1.63
C CYS A 116 -5.45 -0.14 -0.17
N TYR A 117 -6.46 -0.10 0.71
CA TYR A 117 -6.33 -0.60 2.07
C TYR A 117 -5.98 -2.09 2.07
N ARG A 118 -6.71 -2.92 1.32
CA ARG A 118 -6.53 -4.37 1.31
C ARG A 118 -5.18 -4.81 0.76
N VAL A 119 -4.68 -4.17 -0.30
CA VAL A 119 -3.41 -4.59 -0.94
C VAL A 119 -2.18 -3.88 -0.36
N ALA A 120 -2.33 -2.75 0.34
CA ALA A 120 -1.19 -1.97 0.82
C ALA A 120 -1.37 -1.37 2.22
N GLY A 121 -2.55 -0.91 2.61
CA GLY A 121 -2.84 -0.44 3.97
C GLY A 121 -2.56 -1.55 5.00
N VAL A 122 -3.03 -2.77 4.73
CA VAL A 122 -2.76 -3.95 5.57
C VAL A 122 -1.26 -4.31 5.61
N VAL A 123 -0.49 -4.03 4.56
CA VAL A 123 0.99 -4.21 4.59
C VAL A 123 1.61 -3.26 5.61
N GLY A 124 1.10 -2.03 5.72
CA GLY A 124 1.46 -1.11 6.80
C GLY A 124 1.17 -1.70 8.19
N LEU A 125 0.05 -2.41 8.36
CA LEU A 125 -0.28 -3.13 9.59
C LEU A 125 0.63 -4.33 9.85
N MET A 126 1.00 -5.10 8.81
CA MET A 126 1.99 -6.19 8.92
C MET A 126 3.34 -5.65 9.41
N VAL A 127 3.76 -4.48 8.90
CA VAL A 127 4.97 -3.79 9.37
C VAL A 127 4.84 -3.41 10.85
N CYS A 128 3.67 -2.87 11.28
CA CYS A 128 3.41 -2.56 12.68
C CYS A 128 3.49 -3.81 13.57
N ASP A 129 2.87 -4.92 13.15
CA ASP A 129 2.91 -6.18 13.89
C ASP A 129 4.34 -6.70 13.99
N SER A 130 5.14 -6.66 12.91
CA SER A 130 6.56 -7.07 12.89
C SER A 130 7.47 -6.22 13.79
N MET A 131 7.03 -5.05 14.17
CA MET A 131 7.74 -4.12 15.08
C MET A 131 7.12 -4.07 16.48
N GLU A 132 6.12 -4.90 16.78
CA GLU A 132 5.36 -4.89 18.03
C GLU A 132 4.73 -3.52 18.38
N ILE A 133 4.32 -2.76 17.36
CA ILE A 133 3.65 -1.47 17.59
C ILE A 133 2.23 -1.73 18.08
N LYS A 134 2.01 -1.56 19.40
CA LYS A 134 0.72 -1.79 20.07
C LYS A 134 -0.19 -0.56 20.05
N ASP A 135 0.37 0.64 19.87
CA ASP A 135 -0.41 1.88 19.84
C ASP A 135 -1.32 1.91 18.59
N LYS A 136 -2.62 1.77 18.82
CA LYS A 136 -3.64 1.77 17.76
C LYS A 136 -3.61 3.04 16.90
N LYS A 137 -3.25 4.18 17.50
CA LYS A 137 -3.18 5.45 16.77
C LYS A 137 -2.07 5.43 15.71
N LEU A 138 -0.95 4.76 15.99
CA LEU A 138 0.15 4.63 15.03
C LEU A 138 -0.23 3.71 13.86
N LYS A 139 -1.12 2.75 14.08
CA LYS A 139 -1.62 1.87 13.03
C LYS A 139 -2.44 2.61 11.97
N TYR A 140 -3.20 3.64 12.34
CA TYR A 140 -3.93 4.48 11.37
C TYR A 140 -2.98 5.16 10.39
N PHE A 141 -1.90 5.73 10.89
CA PHE A 141 -0.89 6.36 10.04
C PHE A 141 -0.13 5.37 9.15
N ALA A 142 0.06 4.13 9.62
CA ALA A 142 0.66 3.07 8.81
C ALA A 142 -0.27 2.63 7.67
N ILE A 143 -1.59 2.55 7.91
CA ILE A 143 -2.61 2.33 6.88
C ILE A 143 -2.55 3.44 5.84
N ASP A 144 -2.53 4.69 6.27
CA ASP A 144 -2.48 5.85 5.38
C ASP A 144 -1.26 5.80 4.47
N LEU A 145 -0.10 5.48 5.03
CA LEU A 145 1.13 5.37 4.25
C LEU A 145 1.04 4.28 3.18
N GLY A 146 0.47 3.13 3.53
CA GLY A 146 0.20 2.05 2.57
C GLY A 146 -0.73 2.50 1.44
N ILE A 147 -1.86 3.13 1.78
CA ILE A 147 -2.82 3.67 0.81
C ILE A 147 -2.16 4.70 -0.12
N ALA A 148 -1.37 5.63 0.44
CA ALA A 148 -0.65 6.65 -0.35
C ALA A 148 0.29 6.02 -1.38
N MET A 149 1.05 5.01 -0.96
CA MET A 149 1.97 4.29 -1.84
C MET A 149 1.23 3.53 -2.94
N GLN A 150 0.09 2.91 -2.63
CA GLN A 150 -0.70 2.18 -3.62
C GLN A 150 -1.37 3.11 -4.62
N LEU A 151 -1.92 4.23 -4.20
CA LEU A 151 -2.42 5.25 -5.12
C LEU A 151 -1.31 5.75 -6.07
N THR A 152 -0.08 5.89 -5.56
CA THR A 152 1.08 6.26 -6.38
C THR A 152 1.44 5.16 -7.39
N ASN A 153 1.38 3.88 -7.00
CA ASN A 153 1.60 2.74 -7.89
C ASN A 153 0.55 2.72 -9.01
N ILE A 154 -0.73 2.80 -8.66
CA ILE A 154 -1.84 2.84 -9.64
C ILE A 154 -1.63 3.98 -10.66
N CYS A 155 -1.24 5.16 -10.20
CA CYS A 155 -0.97 6.29 -11.09
C CYS A 155 0.26 6.11 -11.97
N ARG A 156 1.26 5.37 -11.51
CA ARG A 156 2.49 5.08 -12.25
C ARG A 156 2.29 3.99 -13.31
N ASP A 157 1.44 3.01 -13.01
CA ASP A 157 1.35 1.76 -13.74
C ASP A 157 0.09 1.66 -14.62
N ILE A 158 -0.61 2.79 -14.90
CA ILE A 158 -1.89 2.84 -15.66
C ILE A 158 -1.81 2.04 -16.99
N LYS A 159 -0.70 2.17 -17.72
CA LYS A 159 -0.51 1.48 -19.00
C LYS A 159 -0.33 -0.02 -18.78
N GLU A 160 0.56 -0.40 -17.90
CA GLU A 160 0.89 -1.80 -17.61
C GLU A 160 -0.30 -2.55 -17.01
N ASP A 161 -1.11 -1.87 -16.17
CA ASP A 161 -2.35 -2.44 -15.64
C ASP A 161 -3.37 -2.68 -16.77
N ALA A 162 -3.51 -1.73 -17.71
CA ALA A 162 -4.38 -1.90 -18.87
C ALA A 162 -3.91 -3.03 -19.79
N GLU A 163 -2.59 -3.22 -19.97
CA GLU A 163 -2.02 -4.34 -20.72
C GLU A 163 -2.38 -5.71 -20.08
N ARG A 164 -2.65 -5.73 -18.77
CA ARG A 164 -3.12 -6.90 -18.00
C ARG A 164 -4.64 -6.99 -17.89
N GLY A 165 -5.39 -6.14 -18.59
CA GLY A 165 -6.85 -6.10 -18.54
C GLY A 165 -7.43 -5.39 -17.30
N ARG A 166 -6.63 -4.68 -16.50
CA ARG A 166 -7.05 -4.06 -15.24
C ARG A 166 -7.14 -2.54 -15.36
N ILE A 167 -8.20 -1.94 -14.78
CA ILE A 167 -8.40 -0.49 -14.73
C ILE A 167 -8.73 -0.09 -13.29
N TYR A 168 -7.81 0.63 -12.63
CA TYR A 168 -8.01 1.09 -11.25
C TYR A 168 -8.53 2.54 -11.16
N LEU A 169 -8.58 3.28 -12.28
CA LEU A 169 -9.17 4.62 -12.31
C LEU A 169 -10.69 4.52 -12.10
N PRO A 170 -11.29 5.21 -11.09
CA PRO A 170 -12.70 5.07 -10.79
C PRO A 170 -13.63 5.52 -11.94
N ILE A 171 -14.73 4.79 -12.17
CA ILE A 171 -15.72 5.07 -13.22
C ILE A 171 -16.29 6.48 -13.11
N ASN A 172 -16.54 6.98 -11.88
CA ASN A 172 -17.09 8.32 -11.68
C ASN A 172 -16.08 9.44 -11.98
N ILE A 173 -14.80 9.14 -12.11
CA ILE A 173 -13.76 10.10 -12.52
C ILE A 173 -13.64 10.13 -14.04
N ILE A 174 -13.68 8.96 -14.70
CA ILE A 174 -13.69 8.82 -16.15
C ILE A 174 -14.72 7.76 -16.52
N LYS A 175 -15.82 8.18 -17.16
CA LYS A 175 -16.87 7.28 -17.62
C LYS A 175 -16.48 6.59 -18.94
N GLY A 176 -16.86 5.31 -19.08
CA GLY A 176 -16.70 4.56 -20.33
C GLY A 176 -15.25 4.26 -20.72
N LEU A 177 -14.32 4.30 -19.75
CA LEU A 177 -12.92 3.95 -19.98
C LEU A 177 -12.79 2.44 -20.18
N THR A 178 -12.11 2.04 -21.26
CA THR A 178 -11.74 0.64 -21.53
C THR A 178 -10.22 0.51 -21.57
N THR A 179 -9.72 -0.71 -21.47
CA THR A 179 -8.28 -0.99 -21.63
C THR A 179 -7.77 -0.54 -23.00
N GLU A 180 -8.56 -0.72 -24.04
CA GLU A 180 -8.22 -0.25 -25.40
C GLU A 180 -8.07 1.28 -25.44
N ASN A 181 -9.01 2.02 -24.82
CA ASN A 181 -8.93 3.48 -24.74
C ASN A 181 -7.70 3.95 -23.93
N ILE A 182 -7.25 3.17 -22.94
CA ILE A 182 -6.02 3.49 -22.20
C ILE A 182 -4.79 3.25 -23.07
N LEU A 183 -4.76 2.13 -23.81
CA LEU A 183 -3.60 1.76 -24.62
C LEU A 183 -3.50 2.57 -25.93
N ARG A 184 -4.63 3.00 -26.48
CA ARG A 184 -4.74 3.78 -27.73
C ARG A 184 -5.73 4.93 -27.57
N PRO A 185 -5.42 5.92 -26.72
CA PRO A 185 -6.36 7.00 -26.43
C PRO A 185 -6.47 8.00 -27.59
N THR A 186 -7.63 8.60 -27.75
CA THR A 186 -7.77 9.87 -28.45
C THR A 186 -7.04 10.98 -27.70
N LYS A 187 -6.80 12.13 -28.36
CA LYS A 187 -6.16 13.28 -27.69
C LYS A 187 -6.93 13.72 -26.43
N GLN A 188 -8.26 13.71 -26.49
CA GLN A 188 -9.08 14.09 -25.33
C GLN A 188 -8.99 13.05 -24.20
N GLN A 189 -9.09 11.77 -24.52
CA GLN A 189 -8.93 10.70 -23.52
C GLN A 189 -7.56 10.74 -22.84
N LEU A 190 -6.49 11.02 -23.59
CA LEU A 190 -5.15 11.17 -23.03
C LEU A 190 -5.09 12.30 -21.99
N ILE A 191 -5.74 13.45 -22.29
CA ILE A 191 -5.83 14.59 -21.36
C ILE A 191 -6.63 14.18 -20.11
N ASP A 192 -7.80 13.57 -20.29
CA ASP A 192 -8.71 13.20 -19.21
C ASP A 192 -8.07 12.17 -18.26
N ILE A 193 -7.37 11.15 -18.80
CA ILE A 193 -6.67 10.14 -18.01
C ILE A 193 -5.52 10.77 -17.22
N ASN A 194 -4.72 11.66 -17.82
CA ASN A 194 -3.66 12.35 -17.09
C ASN A 194 -4.22 13.27 -15.99
N GLN A 195 -5.34 13.95 -16.21
CA GLN A 195 -6.01 14.74 -15.18
C GLN A 195 -6.54 13.86 -14.03
N ALA A 196 -7.12 12.69 -14.35
CA ALA A 196 -7.55 11.73 -13.34
C ALA A 196 -6.38 11.21 -12.51
N ARG A 197 -5.27 10.85 -13.16
CA ARG A 197 -4.01 10.49 -12.50
C ARG A 197 -3.56 11.58 -11.52
N ASP A 198 -3.52 12.82 -11.94
CA ASP A 198 -3.03 13.93 -11.13
C ASP A 198 -3.96 14.21 -9.94
N ARG A 199 -5.30 14.04 -10.10
CA ARG A 199 -6.26 14.09 -8.98
C ARG A 199 -6.01 12.99 -7.94
N LEU A 200 -5.72 11.76 -8.38
CA LEU A 200 -5.39 10.65 -7.46
C LEU A 200 -4.06 10.89 -6.75
N LEU A 201 -3.05 11.43 -7.42
CA LEU A 201 -1.77 11.78 -6.82
C LEU A 201 -1.92 12.89 -5.76
N ASN A 202 -2.74 13.91 -6.04
CA ASN A 202 -3.06 14.94 -5.04
C ASN A 202 -3.80 14.34 -3.82
N ARG A 203 -4.66 13.32 -4.03
CA ARG A 203 -5.27 12.60 -2.93
C ARG A 203 -4.24 11.76 -2.16
N ALA A 204 -3.32 11.11 -2.84
CA ALA A 204 -2.23 10.37 -2.20
C ALA A 204 -1.39 11.26 -1.27
N ASP A 205 -1.16 12.53 -1.64
CA ASP A 205 -0.43 13.48 -0.81
C ASP A 205 -1.08 13.69 0.57
N LEU A 206 -2.41 13.72 0.67
CA LEU A 206 -3.11 13.81 1.97
C LEU A 206 -2.81 12.62 2.87
N TYR A 207 -2.74 11.41 2.30
CA TYR A 207 -2.40 10.19 3.01
C TYR A 207 -0.89 10.14 3.38
N TYR A 208 0.01 10.66 2.52
CA TYR A 208 1.42 10.81 2.88
C TYR A 208 1.60 11.78 4.05
N GLU A 209 0.92 12.92 4.05
CA GLU A 209 0.99 13.92 5.12
C GLU A 209 0.51 13.31 6.46
N SER A 210 -0.56 12.54 6.44
CA SER A 210 -1.00 11.78 7.61
C SER A 210 0.05 10.76 8.05
N GLY A 211 0.54 9.91 7.16
CA GLY A 211 1.54 8.88 7.45
C GLY A 211 2.82 9.43 8.07
N TYR A 212 3.27 10.61 7.64
CA TYR A 212 4.46 11.26 8.23
C TYR A 212 4.29 11.58 9.71
N GLN A 213 3.08 11.93 10.15
CA GLN A 213 2.83 12.21 11.58
C GLN A 213 3.08 10.95 12.42
N GLY A 214 2.66 9.77 11.95
CA GLY A 214 2.91 8.50 12.65
C GLY A 214 4.39 8.13 12.72
N ILE A 215 5.14 8.37 11.65
CA ILE A 215 6.57 8.08 11.57
C ILE A 215 7.38 8.80 12.65
N GLU A 216 7.03 10.04 12.98
CA GLU A 216 7.76 10.84 13.99
C GLU A 216 7.70 10.25 15.41
N HIS A 217 6.79 9.31 15.67
CA HIS A 217 6.65 8.62 16.97
C HIS A 217 7.43 7.30 17.07
N LEU A 218 8.10 6.90 16.00
CA LEU A 218 8.87 5.66 15.93
C LEU A 218 10.32 5.86 16.43
N PRO A 219 11.03 4.78 16.81
CA PRO A 219 12.46 4.85 17.09
C PRO A 219 13.24 5.49 15.94
N LYS A 220 14.22 6.33 16.24
CA LYS A 220 14.92 7.20 15.27
C LYS A 220 15.38 6.50 13.99
N LYS A 221 15.96 5.29 14.09
CA LYS A 221 16.43 4.52 12.92
C LYS A 221 15.26 4.08 12.04
N THR A 222 14.22 3.52 12.65
CA THR A 222 12.99 3.09 11.97
C THR A 222 12.27 4.27 11.34
N ALA A 223 12.09 5.37 12.09
CA ALA A 223 11.49 6.60 11.58
C ALA A 223 12.23 7.13 10.34
N ARG A 224 13.56 7.15 10.40
CA ARG A 224 14.39 7.60 9.27
C ARG A 224 14.19 6.73 8.04
N SER A 225 14.24 5.41 8.19
CA SER A 225 14.05 4.45 7.09
C SER A 225 12.67 4.59 6.44
N LEU A 226 11.60 4.56 7.24
CA LEU A 226 10.24 4.68 6.74
C LEU A 226 9.99 6.05 6.09
N LYS A 227 10.57 7.13 6.65
CA LYS A 227 10.49 8.46 6.06
C LYS A 227 11.19 8.53 4.71
N ILE A 228 12.36 7.88 4.56
CA ILE A 228 13.05 7.78 3.27
C ILE A 228 12.19 7.03 2.27
N ALA A 229 11.64 5.85 2.61
CA ALA A 229 10.76 5.10 1.73
C ALA A 229 9.57 5.93 1.27
N ALA A 230 8.86 6.56 2.21
CA ALA A 230 7.69 7.38 1.95
C ALA A 230 8.00 8.59 1.06
N GLN A 231 9.07 9.34 1.35
CA GLN A 231 9.44 10.51 0.55
C GLN A 231 9.93 10.14 -0.85
N LEU A 232 10.60 9.01 -1.01
CA LEU A 232 10.97 8.51 -2.34
C LEU A 232 9.73 8.16 -3.17
N TYR A 233 8.73 7.50 -2.58
CA TYR A 233 7.47 7.20 -3.27
C TYR A 233 6.67 8.47 -3.60
N GLN A 234 6.51 9.38 -2.64
CA GLN A 234 5.85 10.66 -2.87
C GLN A 234 6.56 11.48 -3.96
N ALA A 235 7.90 11.45 -4.00
CA ALA A 235 8.69 12.14 -5.02
C ALA A 235 8.45 11.56 -6.43
N ILE A 236 8.17 10.25 -6.58
CA ILE A 236 7.74 9.67 -7.86
C ILE A 236 6.42 10.32 -8.30
N GLY A 237 5.42 10.42 -7.41
CA GLY A 237 4.13 11.09 -7.71
C GLY A 237 4.31 12.55 -8.10
N LYS A 238 5.08 13.30 -7.34
CA LYS A 238 5.40 14.70 -7.66
C LYS A 238 6.14 14.85 -9.00
N LYS A 239 7.01 13.90 -9.32
CA LYS A 239 7.72 13.87 -10.61
C LYS A 239 6.77 13.58 -11.77
N MET A 240 5.76 12.71 -11.58
CA MET A 240 4.72 12.46 -12.59
C MET A 240 3.91 13.71 -12.89
N ILE A 241 3.45 14.45 -11.88
CA ILE A 241 2.68 15.70 -12.05
C ILE A 241 3.53 16.78 -12.76
N LYS A 242 4.81 16.93 -12.40
CA LYS A 242 5.70 17.94 -12.96
C LYS A 242 6.25 17.59 -14.34
N SER A 243 6.21 16.32 -14.72
CA SER A 243 6.72 15.86 -16.00
C SER A 243 5.80 16.25 -17.14
N LYS A 244 6.37 16.56 -18.31
CA LYS A 244 5.61 16.65 -19.57
C LYS A 244 5.22 15.27 -20.11
N LYS A 245 5.72 14.19 -19.50
CA LYS A 245 5.42 12.80 -19.90
C LYS A 245 4.02 12.42 -19.49
N THR A 246 3.36 11.71 -20.38
CA THR A 246 2.08 11.05 -20.14
C THR A 246 2.31 9.66 -19.53
N TYR A 247 1.23 8.99 -19.10
CA TYR A 247 1.32 7.60 -18.65
C TYR A 247 1.75 6.62 -19.76
N LEU A 248 1.63 7.00 -21.03
CA LEU A 248 2.07 6.19 -22.18
C LEU A 248 3.59 6.18 -22.39
N ASP A 249 4.29 7.20 -21.87
CA ASP A 249 5.74 7.36 -22.05
C ASP A 249 6.57 6.44 -21.15
N GLY A 250 5.91 5.48 -20.49
CA GLY A 250 6.51 4.51 -19.59
C GLY A 250 6.65 5.00 -18.15
N ARG A 251 7.04 4.08 -17.28
CA ARG A 251 7.13 4.33 -15.83
C ARG A 251 8.12 5.41 -15.47
N ILE A 252 7.72 6.31 -14.59
CA ILE A 252 8.59 7.34 -14.02
C ILE A 252 9.27 6.79 -12.75
N TYR A 253 10.60 6.88 -12.71
CA TYR A 253 11.43 6.45 -11.58
C TYR A 253 12.33 7.58 -11.09
N LEU A 254 12.78 7.45 -9.86
CA LEU A 254 13.89 8.25 -9.32
C LEU A 254 15.22 7.59 -9.67
N ASN A 255 16.16 8.38 -10.21
CA ASN A 255 17.53 7.91 -10.42
C ASN A 255 18.31 7.83 -9.09
N LYS A 256 19.53 7.29 -9.12
CA LYS A 256 20.35 7.11 -7.91
C LYS A 256 20.68 8.46 -7.22
N LEU A 257 20.93 9.50 -7.99
CA LEU A 257 21.26 10.84 -7.47
C LEU A 257 20.05 11.45 -6.75
N GLU A 258 18.85 11.40 -7.35
CA GLU A 258 17.61 11.86 -6.74
C GLU A 258 17.34 11.13 -5.41
N LYS A 259 17.51 9.80 -5.39
CA LYS A 259 17.36 9.00 -4.16
C LYS A 259 18.37 9.40 -3.09
N SER A 260 19.64 9.61 -3.46
CA SER A 260 20.68 10.02 -2.53
C SER A 260 20.42 11.41 -1.95
N LEU A 261 20.01 12.36 -2.77
CA LEU A 261 19.71 13.73 -2.32
C LEU A 261 18.53 13.75 -1.33
N ILE A 262 17.43 13.06 -1.64
CA ILE A 262 16.27 12.96 -0.75
C ILE A 262 16.68 12.29 0.57
N SER A 263 17.43 11.18 0.50
CA SER A 263 17.88 10.46 1.70
C SER A 263 18.81 11.33 2.56
N MET A 264 19.73 12.06 1.95
CA MET A 264 20.63 12.96 2.66
C MET A 264 19.88 14.09 3.35
N GLN A 265 18.90 14.70 2.70
CA GLN A 265 18.06 15.74 3.31
C GLN A 265 17.34 15.23 4.56
N ILE A 266 16.84 13.98 4.55
CA ILE A 266 16.17 13.38 5.69
C ILE A 266 17.16 13.09 6.82
N VAL A 267 18.35 12.58 6.49
CA VAL A 267 19.39 12.25 7.48
C VAL A 267 19.91 13.51 8.19
N LEU A 268 20.06 14.61 7.45
CA LEU A 268 20.59 15.89 7.97
C LEU A 268 19.53 16.73 8.69
N ARG A 269 18.22 16.55 8.42
CA ARG A 269 17.16 17.25 9.13
C ARG A 269 17.09 16.79 10.58
N ARG A 270 17.16 17.74 11.53
CA ARG A 270 16.77 17.48 12.92
C ARG A 270 15.25 17.23 12.96
N ASN A 271 14.82 16.15 13.59
CA ASN A 271 13.40 15.86 13.79
C ASN A 271 12.79 16.97 14.67
N ASN A 272 11.79 17.67 14.17
CA ASN A 272 10.94 18.53 14.98
C ASN A 272 9.90 17.63 15.68
N ILE A 273 9.95 17.58 17.02
CA ILE A 273 9.14 16.70 17.89
C ILE A 273 7.70 17.24 18.08
N ASN A 274 7.21 18.08 17.21
CA ASN A 274 5.85 18.67 17.31
C ASN A 274 4.77 17.89 16.53
N ALA A 275 5.00 16.60 16.25
CA ALA A 275 3.99 15.77 15.59
C ALA A 275 2.85 15.47 16.56
N THR A 276 1.62 15.79 16.18
CA THR A 276 0.42 15.45 16.94
C THR A 276 0.01 14.02 16.64
N LYS A 277 -0.39 13.24 17.67
CA LYS A 277 -0.98 11.91 17.49
C LYS A 277 -2.46 11.96 17.08
N ILE A 278 -2.91 13.07 16.52
CA ILE A 278 -4.32 13.25 16.11
C ILE A 278 -4.43 12.84 14.65
N HIS A 279 -5.07 11.70 14.40
CA HIS A 279 -5.35 11.21 13.06
C HIS A 279 -6.62 11.88 12.51
N ASN A 280 -6.58 12.25 11.23
CA ASN A 280 -7.78 12.74 10.54
C ASN A 280 -8.67 11.54 10.13
N HIS A 281 -9.66 11.23 10.94
CA HIS A 281 -10.55 10.09 10.73
C HIS A 281 -11.37 10.13 9.44
N LEU A 282 -11.55 11.31 8.81
CA LEU A 282 -12.22 11.43 7.51
C LEU A 282 -11.46 10.67 6.39
N LEU A 283 -10.16 10.48 6.53
CA LEU A 283 -9.38 9.66 5.61
C LEU A 283 -9.81 8.20 5.60
N HIS A 284 -10.37 7.72 6.72
CA HIS A 284 -10.80 6.33 6.90
C HIS A 284 -12.30 6.10 6.72
N ASP A 285 -13.07 7.11 6.31
CA ASP A 285 -14.53 6.98 6.16
C ASP A 285 -14.95 5.79 5.28
N SER A 286 -14.23 5.57 4.18
CA SER A 286 -14.49 4.48 3.25
C SER A 286 -14.14 3.10 3.81
N ILE A 287 -13.20 3.03 4.76
CA ILE A 287 -12.64 1.79 5.30
C ILE A 287 -13.04 1.51 6.75
N ARG A 288 -13.94 2.29 7.34
CA ARG A 288 -14.32 2.24 8.78
C ARG A 288 -14.64 0.84 9.32
N LYS A 289 -15.14 -0.06 8.47
CA LYS A 289 -15.53 -1.42 8.85
C LYS A 289 -14.39 -2.43 8.76
N LEU A 290 -13.22 -2.01 8.27
CA LEU A 290 -12.08 -2.87 8.07
C LEU A 290 -11.18 -2.90 9.32
N PRO A 291 -10.39 -3.96 9.54
CA PRO A 291 -9.53 -4.09 10.72
C PRO A 291 -8.64 -2.88 10.97
N ASP A 292 -8.50 -2.50 12.23
CA ASP A 292 -7.66 -1.39 12.71
C ASP A 292 -7.85 -0.03 12.02
N SER A 293 -8.90 0.15 11.21
CA SER A 293 -9.15 1.41 10.52
C SER A 293 -9.90 2.44 11.35
N HIS A 294 -10.55 2.02 12.46
CA HIS A 294 -11.35 2.87 13.31
C HIS A 294 -11.39 2.41 14.77
N ASN A 295 -11.55 3.37 15.71
CA ASN A 295 -11.76 3.03 17.12
C ASN A 295 -13.20 2.52 17.32
N LYS A 296 -13.37 1.28 17.78
CA LYS A 296 -14.69 0.71 18.09
C LYS A 296 -15.51 1.53 19.12
N CYS A 297 -14.86 2.41 19.90
CA CYS A 297 -15.52 3.28 20.88
C CYS A 297 -16.40 4.39 20.28
N CYS A 298 -16.20 4.80 19.03
CA CYS A 298 -17.00 5.89 18.43
C CYS A 298 -18.32 5.42 17.80
N LEU A 299 -18.59 4.12 17.73
CA LEU A 299 -19.83 3.60 17.15
C LEU A 299 -21.02 3.60 18.12
N LEU A 300 -20.81 3.94 19.42
CA LEU A 300 -21.86 3.93 20.43
C LEU A 300 -22.67 5.25 20.53
N TYR A 301 -22.35 6.28 19.71
CA TYR A 301 -22.99 7.60 19.81
C TYR A 301 -23.85 8.02 18.61
N THR A 302 -24.22 7.11 17.71
CA THR A 302 -25.06 7.46 16.54
C THR A 302 -26.38 6.70 16.46
N SER A 303 -26.90 6.13 17.55
CA SER A 303 -28.32 5.77 17.63
C SER A 303 -29.05 6.91 18.35
N PRO A 304 -29.99 7.60 17.72
CA PRO A 304 -30.91 8.49 18.45
C PRO A 304 -31.69 7.65 19.46
N SER A 305 -31.69 8.08 20.71
CA SER A 305 -32.53 7.51 21.77
C SER A 305 -33.99 7.58 21.31
N PRO A 306 -34.79 6.48 21.40
CA PRO A 306 -36.22 6.54 21.19
C PRO A 306 -36.90 7.06 22.46
N ARG A 307 -36.69 8.31 22.81
CA ARG A 307 -37.43 9.07 23.81
C ARG A 307 -37.43 10.53 23.37
N ASP A 308 -38.34 10.85 22.51
CA ASP A 308 -39.02 12.13 22.38
C ASP A 308 -40.05 11.95 21.25
N SER A 309 -41.16 11.27 21.65
CA SER A 309 -42.44 11.36 21.00
C SER A 309 -43.49 11.63 22.07
#